data_df9798f70a42f6714e0ff476e6f03905
#
_entry.id   df9798f70a42f6714e0ff476e6f03905
#
_cell.length_a   1.000
_cell.length_b   1.000
_cell.length_c   1.000
_cell.angle_alpha   90.00
_cell.angle_beta   90.00
_cell.angle_gamma   90.00
#
_symmetry.space_group_name_H-M   'P 1'
#
loop_
_entity.id
_entity.type
_entity.pdbx_description
1 polymer ?
#
loop_
_entity_poly.entity_id
_entity_poly.type
_entity_poly.pdbx_seq_one_letter_code
_entity_poly.pdbx_strand_id
1 'polypeptide(L)'
;MKNRTISAWEDAILGGDATSVSYRVPANHPAFQGHFPGNPVLPGVVQIRLFLLSAKRLTGKEWELGEVKRAKFLRPVLPGQTVTVKMTAKAWDIFEFTLVTPEGQMHTQIQLQLIPQ
;
A
#
# COMPACT_ATOMS: atom_id res chain seq x y z
N MET A 1 -17.63 -13.23 2.96
CA MET A 1 -16.91 -13.46 1.70
C MET A 1 -15.74 -12.51 1.61
N LYS A 2 -14.55 -13.02 1.33
CA LYS A 2 -13.39 -12.16 1.18
C LYS A 2 -13.49 -11.31 -0.09
N ASN A 3 -13.10 -10.05 0.00
CA ASN A 3 -12.91 -9.21 -1.16
C ASN A 3 -11.74 -9.77 -1.99
N ARG A 4 -11.95 -9.97 -3.29
CA ARG A 4 -10.92 -10.53 -4.18
C ARG A 4 -9.63 -9.70 -4.19
N THR A 5 -9.77 -8.37 -4.12
CA THR A 5 -8.64 -7.45 -4.09
C THR A 5 -7.79 -7.64 -2.84
N ILE A 6 -8.44 -7.74 -1.67
CA ILE A 6 -7.75 -7.98 -0.40
C ILE A 6 -7.06 -9.34 -0.41
N SER A 7 -7.75 -10.38 -0.89
CA SER A 7 -7.17 -11.73 -1.01
C SER A 7 -5.93 -11.74 -1.89
N ALA A 8 -5.97 -11.03 -3.01
CA ALA A 8 -4.84 -10.95 -3.92
C ALA A 8 -3.59 -10.36 -3.23
N TRP A 9 -3.77 -9.32 -2.41
CA TRP A 9 -2.67 -8.72 -1.67
C TRP A 9 -2.18 -9.61 -0.53
N GLU A 10 -3.07 -10.28 0.19
CA GLU A 10 -2.69 -11.21 1.24
C GLU A 10 -1.83 -12.34 0.70
N ASP A 11 -2.17 -12.86 -0.48
CA ASP A 11 -1.41 -13.92 -1.15
C ASP A 11 -0.10 -13.41 -1.74
N ALA A 12 0.06 -12.09 -1.85
CA ALA A 12 1.23 -11.46 -2.45
C ALA A 12 2.32 -11.10 -1.44
N ILE A 13 2.10 -11.36 -0.14
CA ILE A 13 3.05 -11.00 0.91
C ILE A 13 4.31 -11.85 0.76
N LEU A 14 5.46 -11.17 0.69
CA LEU A 14 6.78 -11.82 0.58
C LEU A 14 7.50 -11.88 1.92
N GLY A 15 7.13 -11.04 2.89
CA GLY A 15 7.78 -10.96 4.18
C GLY A 15 7.66 -9.58 4.77
N GLY A 16 8.52 -9.29 5.77
CA GLY A 16 8.53 -7.99 6.41
C GLY A 16 9.20 -8.05 7.78
N ASP A 17 9.08 -6.95 8.52
CA ASP A 17 9.56 -6.84 9.89
C ASP A 17 8.51 -6.10 10.74
N ALA A 18 8.93 -5.53 11.89
CA ALA A 18 7.99 -4.87 12.80
C ALA A 18 7.35 -3.60 12.22
N THR A 19 7.96 -2.99 11.21
CA THR A 19 7.52 -1.70 10.64
C THR A 19 7.31 -1.74 9.14
N SER A 20 7.51 -2.90 8.50
CA SER A 20 7.40 -3.00 7.05
C SER A 20 6.76 -4.30 6.60
N VAL A 21 6.14 -4.27 5.42
CA VAL A 21 5.61 -5.45 4.75
C VAL A 21 5.99 -5.37 3.28
N SER A 22 6.56 -6.46 2.76
CA SER A 22 6.94 -6.53 1.34
C SER A 22 5.93 -7.36 0.57
N TYR A 23 5.64 -6.91 -0.65
CA TYR A 23 4.66 -7.52 -1.53
C TYR A 23 5.23 -7.70 -2.93
N ARG A 24 4.74 -8.71 -3.63
CA ARG A 24 4.81 -8.73 -5.09
C ARG A 24 3.49 -8.21 -5.64
N VAL A 25 3.53 -7.15 -6.41
CA VAL A 25 2.32 -6.56 -6.98
C VAL A 25 1.66 -7.58 -7.91
N PRO A 26 0.41 -8.03 -7.62
CA PRO A 26 -0.24 -9.02 -8.45
C PRO A 26 -0.42 -8.51 -9.88
N ALA A 27 0.13 -9.26 -10.84
CA ALA A 27 0.09 -8.84 -12.24
C ALA A 27 -1.34 -8.85 -12.82
N ASN A 28 -2.22 -9.64 -12.21
CA ASN A 28 -3.62 -9.76 -12.63
C ASN A 28 -4.57 -8.95 -11.75
N HIS A 29 -4.05 -8.01 -10.96
CA HIS A 29 -4.92 -7.20 -10.10
C HIS A 29 -5.93 -6.42 -10.94
N PRO A 30 -7.23 -6.42 -10.54
CA PRO A 30 -8.27 -5.76 -11.34
C PRO A 30 -8.01 -4.29 -11.64
N ALA A 31 -7.27 -3.59 -10.78
CA ALA A 31 -6.95 -2.18 -10.95
C ALA A 31 -6.11 -1.89 -12.21
N PHE A 32 -5.46 -2.90 -12.77
CA PHE A 32 -4.68 -2.72 -14.00
C PHE A 32 -5.53 -2.85 -15.26
N GLN A 33 -6.77 -3.30 -15.13
CA GLN A 33 -7.66 -3.50 -16.27
C GLN A 33 -8.42 -2.21 -16.59
N GLY A 34 -8.48 -1.83 -17.87
CA GLY A 34 -9.27 -0.71 -18.32
C GLY A 34 -8.69 0.68 -18.09
N HIS A 35 -7.55 0.78 -17.40
CA HIS A 35 -6.86 2.04 -17.18
C HIS A 35 -5.59 2.06 -18.03
N PHE A 36 -5.45 3.08 -18.90
CA PHE A 36 -4.26 3.29 -19.72
C PHE A 36 -3.83 2.03 -20.49
N PRO A 37 -4.57 1.62 -21.55
CA PRO A 37 -4.19 0.45 -22.35
C PRO A 37 -2.73 0.54 -22.77
N GLY A 38 -1.96 -0.54 -22.52
CA GLY A 38 -0.53 -0.59 -22.83
C GLY A 38 0.38 0.06 -21.79
N ASN A 39 -0.18 0.65 -20.72
CA ASN A 39 0.62 1.28 -19.68
C ASN A 39 -0.07 1.11 -18.30
N PRO A 40 -0.16 -0.12 -17.80
CA PRO A 40 -0.86 -0.38 -16.53
C PRO A 40 -0.07 0.16 -15.34
N VAL A 41 -0.71 0.98 -14.52
CA VAL A 41 -0.14 1.50 -13.28
C VAL A 41 -1.13 1.29 -12.15
N LEU A 42 -0.63 1.08 -10.94
CA LEU A 42 -1.47 0.91 -9.75
C LEU A 42 -1.98 2.26 -9.29
N PRO A 43 -3.31 2.48 -9.27
CA PRO A 43 -3.87 3.77 -8.86
C PRO A 43 -3.57 4.11 -7.40
N GLY A 44 -3.49 5.41 -7.10
CA GLY A 44 -3.23 5.88 -5.73
C GLY A 44 -4.25 5.39 -4.71
N VAL A 45 -5.54 5.31 -5.08
CA VAL A 45 -6.58 4.83 -4.18
C VAL A 45 -6.35 3.36 -3.79
N VAL A 46 -5.83 2.55 -4.70
CA VAL A 46 -5.50 1.15 -4.42
C VAL A 46 -4.26 1.08 -3.51
N GLN A 47 -3.29 1.96 -3.71
CA GLN A 47 -2.14 2.05 -2.82
C GLN A 47 -2.54 2.39 -1.40
N ILE A 48 -3.51 3.30 -1.22
CA ILE A 48 -4.03 3.64 0.11
C ILE A 48 -4.66 2.41 0.78
N ARG A 49 -5.42 1.61 0.04
CA ARG A 49 -5.97 0.35 0.56
C ARG A 49 -4.87 -0.60 0.98
N LEU A 50 -3.79 -0.67 0.22
CA LEU A 50 -2.63 -1.47 0.57
C LEU A 50 -2.00 -0.98 1.88
N PHE A 51 -1.92 0.33 2.07
CA PHE A 51 -1.39 0.90 3.31
C PHE A 51 -2.27 0.56 4.51
N LEU A 52 -3.59 0.59 4.36
CA LEU A 52 -4.51 0.19 5.44
C LEU A 52 -4.37 -1.29 5.77
N LEU A 53 -4.24 -2.14 4.78
CA LEU A 53 -4.01 -3.57 4.97
C LEU A 53 -2.68 -3.81 5.69
N SER A 54 -1.64 -3.08 5.30
CA SER A 54 -0.32 -3.18 5.94
C SER A 54 -0.38 -2.72 7.40
N ALA A 55 -1.11 -1.64 7.68
CA ALA A 55 -1.30 -1.16 9.05
C ALA A 55 -1.98 -2.21 9.92
N LYS A 56 -3.01 -2.86 9.40
CA LYS A 56 -3.67 -3.96 10.12
C LYS A 56 -2.68 -5.08 10.43
N ARG A 57 -1.88 -5.47 9.46
CA ARG A 57 -0.90 -6.54 9.65
C ARG A 57 0.17 -6.15 10.67
N LEU A 58 0.65 -4.92 10.62
CA LEU A 58 1.73 -4.46 11.49
C LEU A 58 1.28 -4.18 12.92
N THR A 59 0.04 -3.74 13.11
CA THR A 59 -0.47 -3.33 14.42
C THR A 59 -1.41 -4.35 15.05
N GLY A 60 -1.97 -5.28 14.27
CA GLY A 60 -2.99 -6.21 14.73
C GLY A 60 -4.36 -5.58 14.93
N LYS A 61 -4.55 -4.33 14.51
CA LYS A 61 -5.79 -3.58 14.69
C LYS A 61 -6.41 -3.22 13.35
N GLU A 62 -7.74 -3.11 13.33
CA GLU A 62 -8.46 -2.55 12.18
C GLU A 62 -8.37 -1.04 12.20
N TRP A 63 -8.16 -0.44 11.03
CA TRP A 63 -8.05 1.00 10.87
C TRP A 63 -8.98 1.49 9.79
N GLU A 64 -9.57 2.66 10.02
CA GLU A 64 -10.35 3.38 9.03
C GLU A 64 -9.59 4.63 8.61
N LEU A 65 -9.67 4.99 7.33
CA LEU A 65 -9.07 6.21 6.83
C LEU A 65 -9.90 7.41 7.28
N GLY A 66 -9.27 8.32 8.02
CA GLY A 66 -9.88 9.59 8.37
C GLY A 66 -9.65 10.61 7.27
N GLU A 67 -8.39 10.95 7.03
CA GLU A 67 -8.04 11.99 6.06
C GLU A 67 -6.68 11.69 5.43
N VAL A 68 -6.53 12.02 4.16
CA VAL A 68 -5.22 12.06 3.50
C VAL A 68 -4.63 13.43 3.77
N LYS A 69 -3.57 13.49 4.58
CA LYS A 69 -2.95 14.75 4.96
C LYS A 69 -1.97 15.24 3.89
N ARG A 70 -1.27 14.31 3.26
CA ARG A 70 -0.25 14.61 2.27
C ARG A 70 -0.02 13.38 1.41
N ALA A 71 0.18 13.58 0.11
CA ALA A 71 0.45 12.48 -0.81
C ALA A 71 1.43 12.92 -1.89
N LYS A 72 2.45 12.10 -2.11
CA LYS A 72 3.39 12.27 -3.21
C LYS A 72 3.51 10.93 -3.94
N PHE A 73 3.19 10.94 -5.22
CA PHE A 73 3.35 9.78 -6.10
C PHE A 73 4.51 10.07 -7.04
N LEU A 74 5.67 9.50 -6.74
CA LEU A 74 6.93 9.87 -7.40
C LEU A 74 7.32 8.93 -8.53
N ARG A 75 6.88 7.67 -8.46
CA ARG A 75 7.22 6.63 -9.42
C ARG A 75 6.02 5.71 -9.58
N PRO A 76 5.63 5.35 -10.82
CA PRO A 76 4.51 4.43 -11.00
C PRO A 76 4.81 3.04 -10.42
N VAL A 77 3.77 2.40 -9.91
CA VAL A 77 3.83 1.01 -9.44
C VAL A 77 3.25 0.14 -10.54
N LEU A 78 4.05 -0.81 -11.02
CA LEU A 78 3.73 -1.64 -12.18
C LEU A 78 3.41 -3.08 -11.77
N PRO A 79 2.67 -3.81 -12.63
CA PRO A 79 2.38 -5.23 -12.34
C PRO A 79 3.66 -6.03 -12.16
N GLY A 80 3.65 -6.95 -11.19
CA GLY A 80 4.76 -7.87 -10.96
C GLY A 80 5.95 -7.31 -10.21
N GLN A 81 5.97 -6.02 -9.92
CA GLN A 81 7.06 -5.42 -9.15
C GLN A 81 7.04 -5.88 -7.69
N THR A 82 8.22 -5.96 -7.10
CA THR A 82 8.35 -6.14 -5.65
C THR A 82 8.40 -4.75 -5.00
N VAL A 83 7.57 -4.55 -3.98
CA VAL A 83 7.49 -3.27 -3.27
C VAL A 83 7.46 -3.52 -1.77
N THR A 84 7.95 -2.57 -0.99
CA THR A 84 7.89 -2.63 0.47
C THR A 84 7.13 -1.42 1.00
N VAL A 85 6.11 -1.70 1.81
CA VAL A 85 5.38 -0.69 2.57
C VAL A 85 6.10 -0.49 3.89
N LYS A 86 6.46 0.73 4.22
CA LYS A 86 7.01 1.10 5.53
C LYS A 86 6.03 2.03 6.22
N MET A 87 5.78 1.82 7.51
CA MET A 87 4.86 2.60 8.32
C MET A 87 5.61 3.25 9.48
N THR A 88 5.41 4.56 9.66
CA THR A 88 6.03 5.34 10.73
C THR A 88 5.00 6.21 11.41
N ALA A 89 4.92 6.17 12.74
CA ALA A 89 4.05 7.07 13.50
C ALA A 89 4.66 8.47 13.50
N LYS A 90 3.86 9.48 13.12
CA LYS A 90 4.29 10.88 13.09
C LYS A 90 3.67 11.70 14.22
N ALA A 91 2.44 11.39 14.57
CA ALA A 91 1.71 12.03 15.66
C ALA A 91 0.70 11.02 16.19
N TRP A 92 -0.16 11.46 17.10
CA TRP A 92 -1.14 10.61 17.78
C TRP A 92 -1.94 9.70 16.82
N ASP A 93 -2.46 10.27 15.74
CA ASP A 93 -3.29 9.54 14.77
C ASP A 93 -2.80 9.71 13.32
N ILE A 94 -1.60 10.27 13.14
CA ILE A 94 -1.02 10.50 11.83
C ILE A 94 0.12 9.51 11.61
N PHE A 95 0.04 8.79 10.50
CA PHE A 95 1.07 7.81 10.12
C PHE A 95 1.59 8.13 8.73
N GLU A 96 2.90 7.99 8.56
CA GLU A 96 3.52 8.10 7.26
C GLU A 96 3.74 6.72 6.69
N PHE A 97 3.33 6.54 5.44
CA PHE A 97 3.58 5.32 4.68
C PHE A 97 4.48 5.66 3.51
N THR A 98 5.47 4.83 3.29
CA THR A 98 6.28 4.89 2.08
C THR A 98 6.18 3.56 1.36
N LEU A 99 6.17 3.63 0.03
CA LEU A 99 6.22 2.46 -0.82
C LEU A 99 7.53 2.54 -1.59
N VAL A 100 8.40 1.56 -1.40
CA VAL A 100 9.76 1.61 -1.95
C VAL A 100 10.08 0.35 -2.76
N THR A 101 11.04 0.48 -3.69
CA THR A 101 11.61 -0.65 -4.40
C THR A 101 12.55 -1.44 -3.47
N PRO A 102 12.96 -2.66 -3.84
CA PRO A 102 13.98 -3.39 -3.08
C PRO A 102 15.29 -2.61 -2.93
N GLU A 103 15.61 -1.75 -3.89
CA GLU A 103 16.82 -0.93 -3.87
C GLU A 103 16.66 0.34 -3.03
N GLY A 104 15.45 0.57 -2.47
CA GLY A 104 15.17 1.72 -1.62
C GLY A 104 14.68 2.96 -2.34
N GLN A 105 14.39 2.87 -3.64
CA GLN A 105 13.81 4.00 -4.39
C GLN A 105 12.35 4.17 -4.03
N MET A 106 11.93 5.43 -3.85
CA MET A 106 10.58 5.73 -3.39
C MET A 106 9.59 5.79 -4.55
N HIS A 107 8.53 4.97 -4.46
CA HIS A 107 7.35 5.08 -5.33
C HIS A 107 6.39 6.13 -4.82
N THR A 108 6.09 6.07 -3.52
CA THR A 108 5.01 6.84 -2.91
C THR A 108 5.39 7.22 -1.49
N GLN A 109 5.05 8.44 -1.10
CA GLN A 109 5.12 8.90 0.28
C GLN A 109 3.80 9.57 0.61
N ILE A 110 3.12 9.09 1.67
CA ILE A 110 1.79 9.57 2.00
C ILE A 110 1.63 9.66 3.52
N GLN A 111 0.96 10.70 3.99
CA GLN A 111 0.58 10.80 5.40
C GLN A 111 -0.92 10.66 5.51
N LEU A 112 -1.35 9.73 6.35
CA LEU A 112 -2.75 9.42 6.57
C LEU A 112 -3.10 9.61 8.04
N GLN A 113 -4.27 10.22 8.27
CA GLN A 113 -4.92 10.12 9.57
C GLN A 113 -5.68 8.80 9.60
N LEU A 114 -5.38 7.97 10.59
CA LEU A 114 -6.03 6.67 10.76
C LEU A 114 -6.84 6.66 12.05
N ILE A 115 -8.03 6.09 11.97
CA ILE A 115 -8.97 5.99 13.10
C ILE A 115 -9.05 4.51 13.49
N PRO A 116 -8.69 4.14 14.73
CA PRO A 116 -8.80 2.75 15.17
C PRO A 116 -10.27 2.34 15.25
N GLN A 117 -10.53 1.12 14.84
CA GLN A 117 -11.87 0.53 14.89
C GLN A 117 -12.10 -0.28 16.17
#